data_240477b6b1babb5af6ef96a57f722b70
#
_entry.id   240477b6b1babb5af6ef96a57f722b70
#
_cell.length_a   1.000
_cell.length_b   1.000
_cell.length_c   1.000
_cell.angle_alpha   90.00
_cell.angle_beta   90.00
_cell.angle_gamma   90.00
#
_symmetry.space_group_name_H-M   'P 1'
#
loop_
_entity.id
_entity.type
_entity.pdbx_description
1 polymer ?
#
loop_
_entity_poly.entity_id
_entity_poly.type
_entity_poly.pdbx_seq_one_letter_code
_entity_poly.pdbx_strand_id
1 'polypeptide(L)'
;MKFSEMPYKRIDMEEVEKEYKSIIERTKNAKSGEEQFEIHREYYKFTADVQTSMELAMIRHDIDTTDEFYEKESDFYDEVGPIISQYENEYGKVLYDSPYRDYLESKIGKVTFKNIEIANKAFDEKIIPLMQEENALSSRYSKLIATAKIPFEGEVYNLSLMKKFQTSPDRELRRKAWKAVSDYFLSVTDEIDEIYDKMVKNRTEQARQLGYENYVELGYYRMNRNCYDKEMVENFRKQVKEYFVPFANKLHE
;
A
#
# COMPACT_ATOMS: atom_id res chain seq x y z
N MET A 1 -4.59 -7.25 -25.41
CA MET A 1 -4.05 -5.88 -25.28
C MET A 1 -2.78 -5.96 -24.46
N LYS A 2 -1.69 -5.34 -24.87
CA LYS A 2 -0.47 -5.26 -24.06
C LYS A 2 -0.63 -4.13 -23.04
N PHE A 3 0.09 -4.20 -21.91
CA PHE A 3 0.08 -3.17 -20.88
C PHE A 3 0.39 -1.76 -21.44
N SER A 4 1.38 -1.67 -22.34
CA SER A 4 1.75 -0.41 -23.01
C SER A 4 0.65 0.19 -23.90
N GLU A 5 -0.33 -0.61 -24.31
CA GLU A 5 -1.42 -0.22 -25.17
C GLU A 5 -2.71 0.12 -24.38
N MET A 6 -2.72 -0.11 -23.08
CA MET A 6 -3.90 0.20 -22.24
C MET A 6 -4.11 1.72 -22.21
N PRO A 7 -5.31 2.20 -22.57
CA PRO A 7 -5.59 3.63 -22.50
C PRO A 7 -5.60 4.08 -21.05
N TYR A 8 -4.95 5.21 -20.77
CA TYR A 8 -5.03 5.87 -19.48
C TYR A 8 -5.96 7.09 -19.58
N LYS A 9 -6.81 7.24 -18.60
CA LYS A 9 -7.62 8.43 -18.38
C LYS A 9 -7.67 8.68 -16.87
N ARG A 10 -7.30 9.91 -16.45
CA ARG A 10 -7.46 10.33 -15.06
C ARG A 10 -8.94 10.25 -14.68
N ILE A 11 -9.25 9.78 -13.50
CA ILE A 11 -10.61 9.79 -12.97
C ILE A 11 -11.09 11.23 -12.75
N ASP A 12 -12.39 11.44 -12.88
CA ASP A 12 -13.06 12.67 -12.48
C ASP A 12 -13.62 12.46 -11.06
N MET A 13 -13.05 13.15 -10.07
CA MET A 13 -13.43 12.96 -8.68
C MET A 13 -14.88 13.36 -8.39
N GLU A 14 -15.44 14.35 -9.10
CA GLU A 14 -16.84 14.72 -8.91
C GLU A 14 -17.78 13.61 -9.40
N GLU A 15 -17.44 12.98 -10.53
CA GLU A 15 -18.19 11.82 -11.05
C GLU A 15 -18.02 10.61 -10.12
N VAL A 16 -16.80 10.34 -9.65
CA VAL A 16 -16.49 9.22 -8.73
C VAL A 16 -17.25 9.38 -7.42
N GLU A 17 -17.21 10.55 -6.79
CA GLU A 17 -17.95 10.81 -5.56
C GLU A 17 -19.46 10.67 -5.73
N LYS A 18 -20.00 11.18 -6.83
CA LYS A 18 -21.42 11.07 -7.16
C LYS A 18 -21.86 9.63 -7.28
N GLU A 19 -21.06 8.80 -7.95
CA GLU A 19 -21.37 7.38 -8.14
C GLU A 19 -21.27 6.59 -6.82
N TYR A 20 -20.23 6.83 -5.99
CA TYR A 20 -20.16 6.24 -4.64
C TYR A 20 -21.38 6.59 -3.80
N LYS A 21 -21.75 7.87 -3.74
CA LYS A 21 -22.93 8.33 -2.97
C LYS A 21 -24.22 7.67 -3.48
N SER A 22 -24.38 7.56 -4.81
CA SER A 22 -25.51 6.87 -5.43
C SER A 22 -25.59 5.39 -5.05
N ILE A 23 -24.47 4.67 -5.16
CA ILE A 23 -24.39 3.25 -4.83
C ILE A 23 -24.66 3.01 -3.34
N ILE A 24 -24.05 3.83 -2.46
CA ILE A 24 -24.25 3.76 -1.00
C ILE A 24 -25.75 3.94 -0.65
N GLU A 25 -26.38 4.97 -1.22
CA GLU A 25 -27.80 5.26 -0.95
C GLU A 25 -28.74 4.17 -1.48
N ARG A 26 -28.48 3.66 -2.69
CA ARG A 26 -29.25 2.54 -3.27
C ARG A 26 -29.08 1.28 -2.42
N THR A 27 -27.87 1.01 -1.90
CA THR A 27 -27.61 -0.14 -1.03
C THR A 27 -28.38 -0.03 0.29
N LYS A 28 -28.42 1.18 0.90
CA LYS A 28 -29.22 1.45 2.12
C LYS A 28 -30.71 1.24 1.90
N ASN A 29 -31.22 1.56 0.71
CA ASN A 29 -32.66 1.53 0.38
C ASN A 29 -33.13 0.21 -0.26
N ALA A 30 -32.23 -0.72 -0.57
CA ALA A 30 -32.56 -2.02 -1.17
C ALA A 30 -33.54 -2.81 -0.32
N LYS A 31 -34.46 -3.53 -0.98
CA LYS A 31 -35.58 -4.24 -0.34
C LYS A 31 -35.33 -5.73 -0.17
N SER A 32 -34.22 -6.25 -0.72
CA SER A 32 -33.84 -7.65 -0.57
C SER A 32 -32.33 -7.84 -0.64
N GLY A 33 -31.85 -9.01 -0.21
CA GLY A 33 -30.45 -9.41 -0.33
C GLY A 33 -30.02 -9.55 -1.80
N GLU A 34 -30.91 -10.00 -2.68
CA GLU A 34 -30.68 -10.11 -4.11
C GLU A 34 -30.42 -8.73 -4.72
N GLU A 35 -31.24 -7.74 -4.37
CA GLU A 35 -31.10 -6.37 -4.86
C GLU A 35 -29.78 -5.76 -4.37
N GLN A 36 -29.42 -5.94 -3.09
CA GLN A 36 -28.13 -5.50 -2.58
C GLN A 36 -26.96 -6.19 -3.27
N PHE A 37 -27.08 -7.48 -3.58
CA PHE A 37 -26.02 -8.21 -4.28
C PHE A 37 -25.83 -7.71 -5.72
N GLU A 38 -26.91 -7.38 -6.45
CA GLU A 38 -26.77 -6.79 -7.79
C GLU A 38 -26.13 -5.39 -7.72
N ILE A 39 -26.50 -4.55 -6.73
CA ILE A 39 -25.83 -3.26 -6.51
C ILE A 39 -24.33 -3.48 -6.15
N HIS A 40 -24.01 -4.51 -5.37
CA HIS A 40 -22.62 -4.87 -5.07
C HIS A 40 -21.82 -5.25 -6.32
N ARG A 41 -22.45 -5.93 -7.30
CA ARG A 41 -21.81 -6.23 -8.58
C ARG A 41 -21.52 -4.97 -9.41
N GLU A 42 -22.44 -4.00 -9.38
CA GLU A 42 -22.23 -2.69 -10.00
C GLU A 42 -21.09 -1.94 -9.30
N TYR A 43 -21.09 -1.91 -7.97
CA TYR A 43 -20.01 -1.34 -7.15
C TYR A 43 -18.66 -1.93 -7.53
N TYR A 44 -18.56 -3.26 -7.57
CA TYR A 44 -17.32 -3.95 -7.91
C TYR A 44 -16.80 -3.60 -9.30
N LYS A 45 -17.70 -3.48 -10.28
CA LYS A 45 -17.34 -3.06 -11.63
C LYS A 45 -16.84 -1.61 -11.67
N PHE A 46 -17.57 -0.72 -11.00
CA PHE A 46 -17.22 0.70 -10.93
C PHE A 46 -15.86 0.90 -10.23
N THR A 47 -15.64 0.27 -9.08
CA THR A 47 -14.37 0.40 -8.35
C THR A 47 -13.19 -0.23 -9.10
N ALA A 48 -13.42 -1.30 -9.87
CA ALA A 48 -12.39 -1.89 -10.74
C ALA A 48 -11.92 -0.90 -11.83
N ASP A 49 -12.82 -0.10 -12.40
CA ASP A 49 -12.47 0.91 -13.39
C ASP A 49 -11.68 2.05 -12.74
N VAL A 50 -12.09 2.53 -11.56
CA VAL A 50 -11.36 3.54 -10.77
C VAL A 50 -9.96 3.04 -10.43
N GLN A 51 -9.86 1.83 -9.88
CA GLN A 51 -8.60 1.24 -9.47
C GLN A 51 -7.67 0.99 -10.65
N THR A 52 -8.21 0.57 -11.82
CA THR A 52 -7.41 0.40 -13.03
C THR A 52 -6.75 1.72 -13.45
N SER A 53 -7.45 2.83 -13.36
CA SER A 53 -6.86 4.15 -13.67
C SER A 53 -5.74 4.53 -12.70
N MET A 54 -5.95 4.33 -11.39
CA MET A 54 -4.92 4.56 -10.36
C MET A 54 -3.67 3.70 -10.61
N GLU A 55 -3.85 2.39 -10.77
CA GLU A 55 -2.75 1.45 -10.97
C GLU A 55 -1.96 1.73 -12.26
N LEU A 56 -2.63 2.11 -13.36
CA LEU A 56 -1.96 2.49 -14.60
C LEU A 56 -1.07 3.72 -14.41
N ALA A 57 -1.53 4.73 -13.68
CA ALA A 57 -0.73 5.91 -13.39
C ALA A 57 0.49 5.56 -12.53
N MET A 58 0.28 4.85 -11.43
CA MET A 58 1.33 4.47 -10.49
C MET A 58 2.38 3.54 -11.14
N ILE A 59 1.97 2.49 -11.86
CA ILE A 59 2.91 1.59 -12.52
C ILE A 59 3.73 2.31 -13.59
N ARG A 60 3.13 3.24 -14.35
CA ARG A 60 3.85 4.00 -15.38
C ARG A 60 4.81 5.01 -14.77
N HIS A 61 4.44 5.64 -13.66
CA HIS A 61 5.34 6.45 -12.86
C HIS A 61 6.53 5.62 -12.35
N ASP A 62 6.28 4.41 -11.82
CA ASP A 62 7.33 3.53 -11.30
C ASP A 62 8.28 3.00 -12.40
N ILE A 63 7.80 2.88 -13.64
CA ILE A 63 8.64 2.52 -14.80
C ILE A 63 9.60 3.66 -15.16
N ASP A 64 9.13 4.91 -15.10
CA ASP A 64 9.96 6.11 -15.35
C ASP A 64 9.55 7.25 -14.41
N THR A 65 10.25 7.33 -13.28
CA THR A 65 10.03 8.37 -12.26
C THR A 65 10.48 9.78 -12.69
N THR A 66 10.97 9.93 -13.92
CA THR A 66 11.33 11.23 -14.52
C THR A 66 10.28 11.74 -15.51
N ASP A 67 9.25 10.97 -15.79
CA ASP A 67 8.12 11.38 -16.63
C ASP A 67 7.24 12.38 -15.87
N GLU A 68 7.31 13.65 -16.25
CA GLU A 68 6.58 14.75 -15.59
C GLU A 68 5.05 14.59 -15.65
N PHE A 69 4.52 13.86 -16.62
CA PHE A 69 3.09 13.59 -16.70
C PHE A 69 2.68 12.60 -15.62
N TYR A 70 3.34 11.44 -15.56
CA TYR A 70 3.00 10.42 -14.57
C TYR A 70 3.42 10.78 -13.15
N GLU A 71 4.41 11.66 -12.95
CA GLU A 71 4.70 12.29 -11.66
C GLU A 71 3.45 13.04 -11.13
N LYS A 72 2.86 13.91 -11.96
CA LYS A 72 1.64 14.67 -11.59
C LYS A 72 0.41 13.79 -11.39
N GLU A 73 0.33 12.67 -12.13
CA GLU A 73 -0.73 11.70 -11.93
C GLU A 73 -0.56 10.95 -10.61
N SER A 74 0.67 10.58 -10.24
CA SER A 74 0.98 9.96 -8.94
C SER A 74 0.64 10.89 -7.78
N ASP A 75 1.07 12.15 -7.84
CA ASP A 75 0.73 13.18 -6.84
C ASP A 75 -0.78 13.33 -6.67
N PHE A 76 -1.53 13.37 -7.79
CA PHE A 76 -2.98 13.43 -7.75
C PHE A 76 -3.60 12.24 -7.00
N TYR A 77 -3.13 11.01 -7.27
CA TYR A 77 -3.67 9.82 -6.58
C TYR A 77 -3.20 9.71 -5.13
N ASP A 78 -2.05 10.24 -4.76
CA ASP A 78 -1.63 10.37 -3.37
C ASP A 78 -2.59 11.25 -2.55
N GLU A 79 -3.14 12.31 -3.18
CA GLU A 79 -4.12 13.20 -2.55
C GLU A 79 -5.54 12.60 -2.51
N VAL A 80 -6.01 12.02 -3.62
CA VAL A 80 -7.42 11.59 -3.71
C VAL A 80 -7.65 10.16 -3.20
N GLY A 81 -6.62 9.31 -3.15
CA GLY A 81 -6.72 7.94 -2.67
C GLY A 81 -7.34 7.81 -1.28
N PRO A 82 -6.91 8.59 -0.27
CA PRO A 82 -7.55 8.60 1.04
C PRO A 82 -9.02 9.03 1.04
N ILE A 83 -9.42 9.91 0.10
CA ILE A 83 -10.82 10.34 -0.08
C ILE A 83 -11.65 9.18 -0.68
N ILE A 84 -11.09 8.48 -1.67
CA ILE A 84 -11.73 7.27 -2.23
C ILE A 84 -11.91 6.22 -1.13
N SER A 85 -10.87 6.00 -0.30
CA SER A 85 -10.93 5.07 0.83
C SER A 85 -12.02 5.42 1.85
N GLN A 86 -12.38 6.70 2.00
CA GLN A 86 -13.51 7.13 2.83
C GLN A 86 -14.83 6.55 2.30
N TYR A 87 -15.08 6.67 0.99
CA TYR A 87 -16.31 6.14 0.38
C TYR A 87 -16.35 4.61 0.40
N GLU A 88 -15.21 3.96 0.16
CA GLU A 88 -15.09 2.49 0.25
C GLU A 88 -15.39 1.99 1.66
N ASN A 89 -14.89 2.70 2.68
CA ASN A 89 -15.17 2.39 4.07
C ASN A 89 -16.64 2.62 4.43
N GLU A 90 -17.25 3.73 3.97
CA GLU A 90 -18.68 3.98 4.17
C GLU A 90 -19.54 2.89 3.53
N TYR A 91 -19.24 2.52 2.27
CA TYR A 91 -19.91 1.41 1.59
C TYR A 91 -19.75 0.08 2.36
N GLY A 92 -18.52 -0.20 2.82
CA GLY A 92 -18.22 -1.38 3.64
C GLY A 92 -19.06 -1.43 4.92
N LYS A 93 -19.24 -0.31 5.63
CA LYS A 93 -20.10 -0.20 6.82
C LYS A 93 -21.55 -0.53 6.48
N VAL A 94 -22.07 -0.01 5.36
CA VAL A 94 -23.45 -0.29 4.93
C VAL A 94 -23.65 -1.77 4.63
N LEU A 95 -22.69 -2.44 4.00
CA LEU A 95 -22.75 -3.90 3.79
C LEU A 95 -22.66 -4.67 5.11
N TYR A 96 -21.76 -4.26 6.01
CA TYR A 96 -21.50 -4.92 7.28
C TYR A 96 -22.73 -4.91 8.18
N ASP A 97 -23.44 -3.77 8.23
CA ASP A 97 -24.63 -3.53 9.04
C ASP A 97 -25.95 -3.92 8.34
N SER A 98 -25.86 -4.50 7.13
CA SER A 98 -27.03 -4.86 6.34
C SER A 98 -27.90 -5.90 7.03
N PRO A 99 -29.24 -5.75 7.01
CA PRO A 99 -30.18 -6.79 7.45
C PRO A 99 -30.11 -8.05 6.57
N TYR A 100 -29.51 -7.98 5.40
CA TYR A 100 -29.32 -9.10 4.47
C TYR A 100 -27.92 -9.69 4.51
N ARG A 101 -27.15 -9.40 5.56
CA ARG A 101 -25.74 -9.80 5.70
C ARG A 101 -25.52 -11.28 5.46
N ASP A 102 -26.34 -12.17 6.04
CA ASP A 102 -26.19 -13.63 5.87
C ASP A 102 -26.29 -14.05 4.41
N TYR A 103 -27.21 -13.43 3.66
CA TYR A 103 -27.35 -13.66 2.22
C TYR A 103 -26.10 -13.17 1.48
N LEU A 104 -25.64 -11.97 1.77
CA LEU A 104 -24.44 -11.39 1.14
C LEU A 104 -23.19 -12.24 1.46
N GLU A 105 -23.00 -12.68 2.70
CA GLU A 105 -21.90 -13.59 3.07
C GLU A 105 -21.92 -14.89 2.26
N SER A 106 -23.12 -15.42 1.95
CA SER A 106 -23.26 -16.62 1.11
C SER A 106 -22.83 -16.41 -0.34
N LYS A 107 -22.86 -15.16 -0.84
CA LYS A 107 -22.53 -14.78 -2.22
C LYS A 107 -21.10 -14.27 -2.38
N ILE A 108 -20.64 -13.41 -1.50
CA ILE A 108 -19.35 -12.73 -1.60
C ILE A 108 -18.29 -13.26 -0.62
N GLY A 109 -18.69 -14.15 0.27
CA GLY A 109 -17.80 -14.88 1.19
C GLY A 109 -17.57 -14.20 2.53
N LYS A 110 -17.39 -15.02 3.57
CA LYS A 110 -17.16 -14.57 4.95
C LYS A 110 -15.86 -13.77 5.14
N VAL A 111 -14.84 -14.05 4.34
CA VAL A 111 -13.53 -13.35 4.43
C VAL A 111 -13.70 -11.88 4.06
N THR A 112 -14.54 -11.56 3.08
CA THR A 112 -14.86 -10.18 2.72
C THR A 112 -15.38 -9.39 3.91
N PHE A 113 -16.31 -9.96 4.68
CA PHE A 113 -16.87 -9.29 5.87
C PHE A 113 -15.85 -9.16 7.02
N LYS A 114 -14.94 -10.13 7.18
CA LYS A 114 -13.81 -9.98 8.10
C LYS A 114 -12.88 -8.84 7.68
N ASN A 115 -12.61 -8.71 6.39
CA ASN A 115 -11.79 -7.61 5.88
C ASN A 115 -12.48 -6.24 6.06
N ILE A 116 -13.81 -6.17 5.85
CA ILE A 116 -14.59 -4.95 6.13
C ILE A 116 -14.51 -4.60 7.63
N GLU A 117 -14.67 -5.58 8.52
CA GLU A 117 -14.52 -5.37 9.97
C GLU A 117 -13.15 -4.76 10.32
N ILE A 118 -12.08 -5.29 9.72
CA ILE A 118 -10.73 -4.79 9.93
C ILE A 118 -10.56 -3.39 9.34
N ALA A 119 -11.06 -3.15 8.13
CA ALA A 119 -11.03 -1.83 7.49
C ALA A 119 -11.73 -0.77 8.35
N ASN A 120 -12.88 -1.10 8.94
CA ASN A 120 -13.60 -0.21 9.87
C ASN A 120 -12.79 0.14 11.13
N LYS A 121 -11.85 -0.73 11.56
CA LYS A 121 -10.93 -0.45 12.67
C LYS A 121 -9.70 0.35 12.25
N ALA A 122 -9.41 0.38 10.96
CA ALA A 122 -8.19 0.99 10.41
C ALA A 122 -8.40 2.37 9.81
N PHE A 123 -9.63 2.86 9.74
CA PHE A 123 -9.97 4.10 9.04
C PHE A 123 -11.01 4.95 9.79
N ASP A 124 -10.79 6.25 9.75
CA ASP A 124 -11.74 7.32 10.12
C ASP A 124 -11.38 8.55 9.29
N GLU A 125 -12.37 9.34 8.86
CA GLU A 125 -12.14 10.51 8.00
C GLU A 125 -11.16 11.55 8.61
N LYS A 126 -11.08 11.61 9.93
CA LYS A 126 -10.16 12.54 10.63
C LYS A 126 -8.68 12.25 10.37
N ILE A 127 -8.31 11.04 9.92
CA ILE A 127 -6.91 10.70 9.59
C ILE A 127 -6.56 10.93 8.11
N ILE A 128 -7.50 11.35 7.27
CA ILE A 128 -7.26 11.57 5.82
C ILE A 128 -6.04 12.49 5.58
N PRO A 129 -5.90 13.66 6.25
CA PRO A 129 -4.72 14.50 6.04
C PRO A 129 -3.40 13.81 6.37
N LEU A 130 -3.39 12.96 7.40
CA LEU A 130 -2.21 12.17 7.76
C LEU A 130 -1.92 11.05 6.75
N MET A 131 -2.96 10.45 6.15
CA MET A 131 -2.80 9.48 5.07
C MET A 131 -2.21 10.12 3.81
N GLN A 132 -2.65 11.33 3.45
CA GLN A 132 -2.08 12.09 2.34
C GLN A 132 -0.60 12.43 2.58
N GLU A 133 -0.24 12.86 3.81
CA GLU A 133 1.15 13.07 4.18
C GLU A 133 1.97 11.76 4.13
N GLU A 134 1.41 10.63 4.60
CA GLU A 134 2.04 9.31 4.53
C GLU A 134 2.33 8.90 3.08
N ASN A 135 1.39 9.12 2.17
CA ASN A 135 1.57 8.86 0.74
C ASN A 135 2.69 9.71 0.16
N ALA A 136 2.68 11.02 0.39
CA ALA A 136 3.74 11.93 -0.08
C ALA A 136 5.13 11.54 0.46
N LEU A 137 5.24 11.10 1.71
CA LEU A 137 6.50 10.60 2.28
C LEU A 137 6.95 9.29 1.60
N SER A 138 6.01 8.39 1.30
CA SER A 138 6.31 7.13 0.60
C SER A 138 6.78 7.40 -0.83
N SER A 139 6.12 8.29 -1.55
CA SER A 139 6.49 8.70 -2.91
C SER A 139 7.86 9.37 -2.93
N ARG A 140 8.16 10.26 -1.95
CA ARG A 140 9.48 10.88 -1.79
C ARG A 140 10.58 9.83 -1.59
N TYR A 141 10.35 8.83 -0.74
CA TYR A 141 11.31 7.73 -0.54
C TYR A 141 11.50 6.91 -1.82
N SER A 142 10.42 6.52 -2.47
CA SER A 142 10.48 5.74 -3.72
C SER A 142 11.28 6.47 -4.80
N LYS A 143 11.04 7.77 -4.98
CA LYS A 143 11.77 8.62 -5.91
C LYS A 143 13.26 8.71 -5.57
N LEU A 144 13.60 8.91 -4.29
CA LEU A 144 15.00 8.96 -3.84
C LEU A 144 15.74 7.68 -4.21
N ILE A 145 15.13 6.52 -4.00
CA ILE A 145 15.74 5.21 -4.31
C ILE A 145 15.80 4.97 -5.83
N ALA A 146 14.74 5.28 -6.56
CA ALA A 146 14.65 5.03 -8.00
C ALA A 146 15.65 5.90 -8.81
N THR A 147 15.86 7.14 -8.39
CA THR A 147 16.75 8.09 -9.07
C THR A 147 18.22 7.99 -8.64
N ALA A 148 18.60 6.96 -7.88
CA ALA A 148 19.97 6.74 -7.44
C ALA A 148 20.97 6.77 -8.62
N LYS A 149 22.02 7.57 -8.51
CA LYS A 149 23.12 7.70 -9.48
C LYS A 149 24.44 7.32 -8.82
N ILE A 150 24.93 6.13 -9.14
CA ILE A 150 26.14 5.56 -8.54
C ILE A 150 27.25 5.51 -9.60
N PRO A 151 28.26 6.38 -9.54
CA PRO A 151 29.43 6.29 -10.41
C PRO A 151 30.21 5.02 -10.10
N PHE A 152 30.43 4.18 -11.11
CA PHE A 152 31.17 2.93 -10.96
C PHE A 152 31.82 2.50 -12.28
N GLU A 153 33.13 2.15 -12.26
CA GLU A 153 33.91 1.68 -13.42
C GLU A 153 33.76 2.58 -14.69
N GLY A 154 33.67 3.91 -14.50
CA GLY A 154 33.57 4.88 -15.58
C GLY A 154 32.17 5.18 -16.11
N GLU A 155 31.16 4.52 -15.58
CA GLU A 155 29.74 4.67 -15.95
C GLU A 155 28.91 5.09 -14.72
N VAL A 156 27.64 5.43 -14.94
CA VAL A 156 26.68 5.72 -13.85
C VAL A 156 25.59 4.68 -13.85
N TYR A 157 25.37 4.07 -12.70
CA TYR A 157 24.37 3.00 -12.52
C TYR A 157 23.35 3.37 -11.46
N ASN A 158 22.15 2.81 -11.58
CA ASN A 158 21.17 2.80 -10.50
C ASN A 158 21.40 1.59 -9.56
N LEU A 159 20.66 1.54 -8.44
CA LEU A 159 20.79 0.46 -7.45
C LEU A 159 20.54 -0.94 -8.04
N SER A 160 19.58 -1.07 -8.95
CA SER A 160 19.25 -2.35 -9.58
C SER A 160 20.38 -2.84 -10.49
N LEU A 161 20.97 -1.96 -11.27
CA LEU A 161 22.08 -2.29 -12.19
C LEU A 161 23.38 -2.60 -11.44
N MET A 162 23.57 -2.05 -10.23
CA MET A 162 24.73 -2.38 -9.40
C MET A 162 24.75 -3.83 -8.93
N LYS A 163 23.59 -4.52 -8.87
CA LYS A 163 23.49 -5.93 -8.42
C LYS A 163 24.40 -6.88 -9.21
N LYS A 164 24.55 -6.66 -10.52
CA LYS A 164 25.46 -7.50 -11.36
C LYS A 164 26.90 -7.48 -10.89
N PHE A 165 27.37 -6.34 -10.36
CA PHE A 165 28.72 -6.21 -9.83
C PHE A 165 28.84 -6.71 -8.39
N GLN A 166 27.78 -6.51 -7.58
CA GLN A 166 27.71 -6.99 -6.19
C GLN A 166 27.68 -8.54 -6.09
N THR A 167 27.37 -9.23 -7.18
CA THR A 167 27.36 -10.70 -7.30
C THR A 167 28.49 -11.24 -8.18
N SER A 168 29.45 -10.40 -8.59
CA SER A 168 30.59 -10.78 -9.41
C SER A 168 31.40 -11.93 -8.77
N PRO A 169 31.89 -12.92 -9.51
CA PRO A 169 32.87 -13.89 -9.01
C PRO A 169 34.20 -13.24 -8.62
N ASP A 170 34.57 -12.12 -9.24
CA ASP A 170 35.74 -11.32 -8.83
C ASP A 170 35.45 -10.63 -7.48
N ARG A 171 36.22 -11.04 -6.47
CA ARG A 171 36.07 -10.54 -5.09
C ARG A 171 36.35 -9.05 -4.97
N GLU A 172 37.37 -8.53 -5.67
CA GLU A 172 37.73 -7.10 -5.58
C GLU A 172 36.71 -6.22 -6.28
N LEU A 173 36.22 -6.63 -7.45
CA LEU A 173 35.13 -5.93 -8.13
C LEU A 173 33.86 -5.92 -7.27
N ARG A 174 33.53 -7.07 -6.68
CA ARG A 174 32.38 -7.20 -5.77
C ARG A 174 32.51 -6.27 -4.55
N ARG A 175 33.70 -6.21 -3.91
CA ARG A 175 33.98 -5.33 -2.77
C ARG A 175 33.82 -3.85 -3.15
N LYS A 176 34.38 -3.44 -4.28
CA LYS A 176 34.22 -2.07 -4.80
C LYS A 176 32.76 -1.72 -5.06
N ALA A 177 31.99 -2.63 -5.66
CA ALA A 177 30.58 -2.40 -5.94
C ALA A 177 29.75 -2.23 -4.65
N TRP A 178 29.99 -3.06 -3.64
CA TRP A 178 29.33 -2.90 -2.34
C TRP A 178 29.71 -1.56 -1.69
N LYS A 179 30.98 -1.17 -1.77
CA LYS A 179 31.40 0.13 -1.25
C LYS A 179 30.72 1.29 -1.96
N ALA A 180 30.64 1.29 -3.28
CA ALA A 180 29.99 2.36 -4.05
C ALA A 180 28.49 2.49 -3.70
N VAL A 181 27.78 1.37 -3.51
CA VAL A 181 26.39 1.39 -3.05
C VAL A 181 26.29 1.93 -1.62
N SER A 182 27.20 1.53 -0.72
CA SER A 182 27.22 2.06 0.65
C SER A 182 27.51 3.57 0.67
N ASP A 183 28.46 4.04 -0.15
CA ASP A 183 28.79 5.47 -0.25
C ASP A 183 27.57 6.28 -0.74
N TYR A 184 26.78 5.74 -1.67
CA TYR A 184 25.52 6.36 -2.09
C TYR A 184 24.54 6.49 -0.91
N PHE A 185 24.27 5.42 -0.17
CA PHE A 185 23.38 5.48 0.99
C PHE A 185 23.88 6.44 2.06
N LEU A 186 25.19 6.48 2.30
CA LEU A 186 25.77 7.46 3.22
C LEU A 186 25.56 8.90 2.76
N SER A 187 25.56 9.14 1.45
CA SER A 187 25.34 10.49 0.89
C SER A 187 23.90 11.00 1.01
N VAL A 188 22.93 10.09 1.18
CA VAL A 188 21.48 10.40 1.32
C VAL A 188 20.93 10.05 2.71
N THR A 189 21.79 9.72 3.68
CA THR A 189 21.39 9.29 5.02
C THR A 189 20.44 10.29 5.68
N ASP A 190 20.80 11.57 5.69
CA ASP A 190 20.02 12.60 6.38
C ASP A 190 18.59 12.71 5.79
N GLU A 191 18.45 12.54 4.48
CA GLU A 191 17.13 12.56 3.84
C GLU A 191 16.31 11.32 4.17
N ILE A 192 16.94 10.13 4.16
CA ILE A 192 16.27 8.88 4.56
C ILE A 192 15.82 8.94 6.01
N ASP A 193 16.68 9.42 6.90
CA ASP A 193 16.39 9.54 8.33
C ASP A 193 15.25 10.54 8.58
N GLU A 194 15.23 11.66 7.86
CA GLU A 194 14.12 12.63 7.94
C GLU A 194 12.80 12.00 7.50
N ILE A 195 12.77 11.29 6.36
CA ILE A 195 11.57 10.63 5.84
C ILE A 195 11.10 9.57 6.85
N TYR A 196 12.02 8.75 7.38
CA TYR A 196 11.70 7.70 8.34
C TYR A 196 11.13 8.26 9.64
N ASP A 197 11.75 9.30 10.21
CA ASP A 197 11.29 9.95 11.43
C ASP A 197 9.88 10.54 11.25
N LYS A 198 9.65 11.23 10.14
CA LYS A 198 8.32 11.77 9.79
C LYS A 198 7.29 10.65 9.64
N MET A 199 7.64 9.56 8.94
CA MET A 199 6.76 8.41 8.76
C MET A 199 6.37 7.76 10.09
N VAL A 200 7.33 7.57 11.01
CA VAL A 200 7.06 7.02 12.35
C VAL A 200 6.13 7.93 13.15
N LYS A 201 6.37 9.25 13.12
CA LYS A 201 5.54 10.24 13.80
C LYS A 201 4.13 10.27 13.24
N ASN A 202 4.01 10.34 11.92
CA ASN A 202 2.74 10.35 11.20
C ASN A 202 1.91 9.10 11.51
N ARG A 203 2.48 7.91 11.36
CA ARG A 203 1.79 6.63 11.64
C ARG A 203 1.40 6.49 13.11
N THR A 204 2.23 6.98 14.03
CA THR A 204 1.90 6.99 15.46
C THR A 204 0.73 7.92 15.74
N GLU A 205 0.69 9.09 15.11
CA GLU A 205 -0.42 10.04 15.25
C GLU A 205 -1.72 9.49 14.66
N GLN A 206 -1.68 8.86 13.49
CA GLN A 206 -2.85 8.17 12.93
C GLN A 206 -3.41 7.14 13.91
N ALA A 207 -2.54 6.30 14.49
CA ALA A 207 -2.95 5.30 15.46
C ALA A 207 -3.61 5.94 16.70
N ARG A 208 -3.04 7.01 17.24
CA ARG A 208 -3.58 7.73 18.40
C ARG A 208 -4.93 8.38 18.09
N GLN A 209 -5.08 8.97 16.93
CA GLN A 209 -6.37 9.53 16.51
C GLN A 209 -7.44 8.46 16.38
N LEU A 210 -7.08 7.24 15.98
CA LEU A 210 -8.00 6.09 15.94
C LEU A 210 -8.23 5.44 17.33
N GLY A 211 -7.57 5.93 18.40
CA GLY A 211 -7.75 5.44 19.76
C GLY A 211 -6.79 4.31 20.17
N TYR A 212 -5.78 4.03 19.36
CA TYR A 212 -4.74 3.06 19.68
C TYR A 212 -3.58 3.71 20.45
N GLU A 213 -2.92 2.96 21.31
CA GLU A 213 -1.75 3.41 22.06
C GLU A 213 -0.57 3.73 21.13
N ASN A 214 -0.35 2.88 20.13
CA ASN A 214 0.73 2.98 19.15
C ASN A 214 0.34 2.35 17.81
N TYR A 215 1.23 2.45 16.81
CA TYR A 215 0.95 1.97 15.46
C TYR A 215 0.89 0.43 15.32
N VAL A 216 1.34 -0.36 16.30
CA VAL A 216 1.46 -1.82 16.14
C VAL A 216 0.12 -2.46 15.82
N GLU A 217 -0.94 -2.13 16.58
CA GLU A 217 -2.27 -2.69 16.37
C GLU A 217 -2.88 -2.22 15.04
N LEU A 218 -2.83 -0.92 14.76
CA LEU A 218 -3.27 -0.36 13.49
C LEU A 218 -2.53 -0.99 12.30
N GLY A 219 -1.21 -1.22 12.43
CA GLY A 219 -0.40 -1.87 11.42
C GLY A 219 -0.83 -3.32 11.15
N TYR A 220 -1.27 -4.06 12.16
CA TYR A 220 -1.86 -5.40 11.97
C TYR A 220 -3.15 -5.34 11.16
N TYR A 221 -4.04 -4.39 11.43
CA TYR A 221 -5.27 -4.20 10.64
C TYR A 221 -4.96 -3.80 9.20
N ARG A 222 -4.05 -2.84 8.99
CA ARG A 222 -3.64 -2.40 7.64
C ARG A 222 -2.99 -3.49 6.79
N MET A 223 -2.40 -4.51 7.43
CA MET A 223 -1.87 -5.69 6.75
C MET A 223 -2.93 -6.79 6.53
N ASN A 224 -4.22 -6.51 6.77
CA ASN A 224 -5.33 -7.48 6.64
C ASN A 224 -5.08 -8.79 7.40
N ARG A 225 -4.46 -8.71 8.59
CA ARG A 225 -4.20 -9.89 9.42
C ARG A 225 -5.48 -10.33 10.12
N ASN A 226 -6.31 -11.08 9.41
CA ASN A 226 -7.64 -11.51 9.86
C ASN A 226 -7.69 -12.94 10.42
N CYS A 227 -6.60 -13.71 10.33
CA CYS A 227 -6.55 -15.13 10.73
C CYS A 227 -5.43 -15.44 11.73
N TYR A 228 -4.62 -14.47 12.12
CA TYR A 228 -3.60 -14.59 13.16
C TYR A 228 -3.37 -13.26 13.86
N ASP A 229 -2.93 -13.32 15.12
CA ASP A 229 -2.71 -12.18 15.98
C ASP A 229 -1.23 -11.99 16.39
N LYS A 230 -0.97 -10.99 17.23
CA LYS A 230 0.37 -10.67 17.74
C LYS A 230 0.98 -11.84 18.53
N GLU A 231 0.21 -12.55 19.30
CA GLU A 231 0.69 -13.65 20.16
C GLU A 231 1.12 -14.85 19.30
N MET A 232 0.35 -15.17 18.27
CA MET A 232 0.70 -16.21 17.29
C MET A 232 2.02 -15.88 16.59
N VAL A 233 2.21 -14.61 16.16
CA VAL A 233 3.46 -14.16 15.53
C VAL A 233 4.63 -14.20 16.53
N GLU A 234 4.41 -13.85 17.77
CA GLU A 234 5.45 -13.94 18.81
C GLU A 234 5.88 -15.39 19.06
N ASN A 235 4.92 -16.31 19.15
CA ASN A 235 5.20 -17.73 19.27
C ASN A 235 5.99 -18.27 18.07
N PHE A 236 5.61 -17.89 16.84
CA PHE A 236 6.38 -18.25 15.64
C PHE A 236 7.83 -17.75 15.71
N ARG A 237 8.05 -16.48 16.12
CA ARG A 237 9.41 -15.92 16.27
C ARG A 237 10.23 -16.65 17.34
N LYS A 238 9.60 -17.06 18.45
CA LYS A 238 10.27 -17.88 19.49
C LYS A 238 10.74 -19.21 18.90
N GLN A 239 9.90 -19.90 18.13
CA GLN A 239 10.26 -21.17 17.48
C GLN A 239 11.41 -20.98 16.48
N VAL A 240 11.36 -19.92 15.67
CA VAL A 240 12.46 -19.61 14.73
C VAL A 240 13.77 -19.41 15.51
N LYS A 241 13.75 -18.61 16.58
CA LYS A 241 14.94 -18.33 17.39
C LYS A 241 15.47 -19.60 18.09
N GLU A 242 14.60 -20.44 18.60
CA GLU A 242 14.95 -21.62 19.38
C GLU A 242 15.42 -22.80 18.52
N TYR A 243 14.78 -23.03 17.38
CA TYR A 243 15.03 -24.22 16.56
C TYR A 243 15.74 -23.91 15.24
N PHE A 244 15.29 -22.89 14.52
CA PHE A 244 15.82 -22.64 13.17
C PHE A 244 17.18 -21.93 13.20
N VAL A 245 17.39 -20.93 14.05
CA VAL A 245 18.65 -20.17 14.11
C VAL A 245 19.85 -21.09 14.49
N PRO A 246 19.77 -21.98 15.49
CA PRO A 246 20.86 -22.90 15.78
C PRO A 246 21.14 -23.87 14.64
N PHE A 247 20.10 -24.31 13.93
CA PHE A 247 20.26 -25.16 12.74
C PHE A 247 20.97 -24.40 11.59
N ALA A 248 20.54 -23.15 11.30
CA ALA A 248 21.19 -22.33 10.28
C ALA A 248 22.66 -22.06 10.59
N ASN A 249 23.00 -21.78 11.86
CA ASN A 249 24.38 -21.57 12.30
C ASN A 249 25.27 -22.77 12.00
N LYS A 250 24.78 -23.99 12.28
CA LYS A 250 25.51 -25.23 11.95
C LYS A 250 25.76 -25.45 10.46
N LEU A 251 24.93 -24.87 9.57
CA LEU A 251 25.15 -24.94 8.13
C LEU A 251 26.19 -23.92 7.64
N HIS A 252 26.47 -22.89 8.44
CA HIS A 252 27.44 -21.85 8.12
C HIS A 252 28.84 -22.12 8.71
N GLU A 253 28.96 -23.04 9.68
CA GLU A 253 30.22 -23.57 10.22
C GLU A 253 30.86 -24.56 9.23
#